data_a5ab5ecd1be23882ba9d59546458ae27
#
_entry.id   a5ab5ecd1be23882ba9d59546458ae27
#
_cell.length_a   1.000
_cell.length_b   1.000
_cell.length_c   1.000
_cell.angle_alpha   90.00
_cell.angle_beta   90.00
_cell.angle_gamma   90.00
#
_symmetry.space_group_name_H-M   'P 1'
#
loop_
_entity.id
_entity.type
_entity.pdbx_description
1 polymer ?
#
loop_
_entity_poly.entity_id
_entity_poly.type
_entity_poly.pdbx_seq_one_letter_code
_entity_poly.pdbx_strand_id
1 'polypeptide(L)'
;MIPNILWQTWKTKNIPKSLLVQSNSWTKSNPELEKKFMDDLECSEFISEHFGKEVHDLYQSLPQPIMKADFWRVAVVYIHGGYYSDLDLTCNVHLQNLISGNPKAVFTRELNNISNFFFGAEPKHPVLKLTLDYMIEESKRVTDKEVQSFGMHPLHHSVREYYNIIETNYISNDKVFFIENEKVKSEEKFIHYNASLLNTDNDYVSWRDSVQLMNEEREKTYDVLFFTTFNKNGYDLYGKQWIKSFINVANYYNKFHAKIYYEGFKPKEIHPNITWINYEETVPQHIKWKQEYLSKTTHSDYVKTMTVRFSHKAFVIQHILDNDTNDYLIWLDGDCIFNNDDYTQFPKNILKNKFLACQVEHNHDLNHVESGILIFKGNHPDTKKFNQEFKKWYEVDNILPMGQPYDGFLVYKSLLTSELDYIDLNQEYGKGGIQSDPNMTFCHPEIKSKFIHNIGWTGKNQYKNWEKIFRRDDIYQKMQGVLFGNSSGDMLVKKQRARAKLNKLKKIKG
;
A
#
# COMPACT_ATOMS: atom_id res chain seq x y z
N MET A 1 31.94 18.36 -9.11
CA MET A 1 32.38 16.94 -9.25
C MET A 1 31.18 16.04 -9.02
N ILE A 2 31.01 15.01 -9.82
CA ILE A 2 29.92 14.02 -9.64
C ILE A 2 30.20 13.21 -8.37
N PRO A 3 29.28 13.14 -7.41
CA PRO A 3 29.44 12.31 -6.21
C PRO A 3 29.57 10.81 -6.55
N ASN A 4 30.33 10.07 -5.76
CA ASN A 4 30.48 8.62 -5.90
C ASN A 4 29.26 7.87 -5.33
N ILE A 5 28.08 8.19 -5.83
CA ILE A 5 26.80 7.57 -5.44
C ILE A 5 26.20 6.93 -6.68
N LEU A 6 25.75 5.67 -6.55
CA LEU A 6 24.97 4.98 -7.58
C LEU A 6 23.52 4.80 -7.11
N TRP A 7 22.61 5.38 -7.85
CA TRP A 7 21.17 5.29 -7.62
C TRP A 7 20.55 4.20 -8.47
N GLN A 8 19.76 3.34 -7.86
CA GLN A 8 18.98 2.30 -8.54
C GLN A 8 17.60 2.20 -7.92
N THR A 9 16.61 1.75 -8.70
CA THR A 9 15.24 1.56 -8.21
C THR A 9 14.63 0.27 -8.73
N TRP A 10 13.68 -0.26 -7.97
CA TRP A 10 12.83 -1.38 -8.33
C TRP A 10 11.49 -1.25 -7.62
N LYS A 11 10.47 -1.93 -8.13
CA LYS A 11 9.10 -1.86 -7.57
C LYS A 11 9.01 -2.15 -6.06
N THR A 12 9.87 -3.02 -5.52
CA THR A 12 9.92 -3.39 -4.10
C THR A 12 11.36 -3.63 -3.65
N LYS A 13 11.57 -3.79 -2.33
CA LYS A 13 12.87 -4.21 -1.77
C LYS A 13 13.26 -5.65 -2.15
N ASN A 14 12.30 -6.44 -2.61
CA ASN A 14 12.57 -7.81 -3.05
C ASN A 14 13.02 -7.83 -4.51
N ILE A 15 14.32 -7.63 -4.72
CA ILE A 15 14.92 -7.61 -6.04
C ILE A 15 15.18 -9.06 -6.51
N PRO A 16 14.79 -9.46 -7.73
CA PRO A 16 15.11 -10.76 -8.30
C PRO A 16 16.61 -11.05 -8.26
N LYS A 17 16.98 -12.31 -7.94
CA LYS A 17 18.39 -12.72 -7.78
C LYS A 17 19.22 -12.45 -9.03
N SER A 18 18.65 -12.66 -10.21
CA SER A 18 19.26 -12.35 -11.50
C SER A 18 19.66 -10.88 -11.60
N LEU A 19 18.76 -9.95 -11.23
CA LEU A 19 19.04 -8.51 -11.26
C LEU A 19 20.04 -8.08 -10.16
N LEU A 20 20.06 -8.77 -9.02
CA LEU A 20 21.04 -8.52 -7.97
C LEU A 20 22.49 -8.74 -8.45
N VAL A 21 22.72 -9.73 -9.32
CA VAL A 21 24.04 -9.98 -9.93
C VAL A 21 24.47 -8.77 -10.75
N GLN A 22 23.58 -8.22 -11.58
CA GLN A 22 23.86 -7.05 -12.40
C GLN A 22 24.12 -5.82 -11.51
N SER A 23 23.21 -5.56 -10.57
CA SER A 23 23.33 -4.47 -9.61
C SER A 23 24.65 -4.51 -8.82
N ASN A 24 25.08 -5.70 -8.38
CA ASN A 24 26.30 -5.88 -7.60
C ASN A 24 27.58 -5.75 -8.44
N SER A 25 27.50 -5.91 -9.76
CA SER A 25 28.65 -5.70 -10.65
C SER A 25 29.20 -4.28 -10.55
N TRP A 26 28.37 -3.30 -10.33
CA TRP A 26 28.73 -1.89 -10.22
C TRP A 26 29.69 -1.64 -9.05
N THR A 27 29.35 -2.07 -7.85
CA THR A 27 30.21 -1.90 -6.66
C THR A 27 31.39 -2.86 -6.65
N LYS A 28 31.31 -3.99 -7.37
CA LYS A 28 32.45 -4.88 -7.61
C LYS A 28 33.52 -4.22 -8.51
N SER A 29 33.08 -3.54 -9.57
CA SER A 29 33.97 -2.85 -10.50
C SER A 29 34.37 -1.45 -10.03
N ASN A 30 33.60 -0.84 -9.12
CA ASN A 30 33.81 0.50 -8.59
C ASN A 30 33.57 0.48 -7.07
N PRO A 31 34.55 0.01 -6.29
CA PRO A 31 34.37 -0.14 -4.83
C PRO A 31 34.12 1.17 -4.07
N GLU A 32 34.47 2.31 -4.67
CA GLU A 32 34.26 3.65 -4.13
C GLU A 32 32.80 4.14 -4.27
N LEU A 33 31.96 3.46 -5.07
CA LEU A 33 30.57 3.84 -5.24
C LEU A 33 29.73 3.42 -4.03
N GLU A 34 29.10 4.39 -3.39
CA GLU A 34 28.00 4.14 -2.45
C GLU A 34 26.74 3.79 -3.23
N LYS A 35 26.34 2.53 -3.23
CA LYS A 35 25.10 2.10 -3.89
C LYS A 35 23.89 2.42 -3.00
N LYS A 36 22.96 3.20 -3.53
CA LYS A 36 21.67 3.54 -2.91
C LYS A 36 20.52 2.99 -3.74
N PHE A 37 19.56 2.47 -3.05
CA PHE A 37 18.39 1.83 -3.64
C PHE A 37 17.13 2.37 -3.02
N MET A 38 16.14 2.74 -3.86
CA MET A 38 14.80 3.13 -3.42
C MET A 38 13.75 2.30 -4.15
N ASP A 39 12.74 1.83 -3.41
CA ASP A 39 11.56 1.21 -4.01
C ASP A 39 10.53 2.27 -4.41
N ASP A 40 9.43 1.84 -5.03
CA ASP A 40 8.40 2.76 -5.54
C ASP A 40 7.81 3.66 -4.45
N LEU A 41 7.69 3.16 -3.21
CA LEU A 41 7.19 3.95 -2.09
C LEU A 41 8.19 5.03 -1.70
N GLU A 42 9.45 4.66 -1.51
CA GLU A 42 10.53 5.61 -1.19
C GLU A 42 10.74 6.63 -2.31
N CYS A 43 10.61 6.20 -3.58
CA CYS A 43 10.65 7.12 -4.73
C CYS A 43 9.52 8.16 -4.65
N SER A 44 8.31 7.73 -4.31
CA SER A 44 7.15 8.62 -4.14
C SER A 44 7.35 9.60 -2.97
N GLU A 45 7.83 9.12 -1.83
CA GLU A 45 8.12 9.96 -0.67
C GLU A 45 9.22 10.99 -0.98
N PHE A 46 10.26 10.57 -1.68
CA PHE A 46 11.33 11.44 -2.17
C PHE A 46 10.78 12.59 -3.04
N ILE A 47 9.91 12.29 -4.00
CA ILE A 47 9.29 13.33 -4.85
C ILE A 47 8.44 14.29 -4.02
N SER A 48 7.65 13.77 -3.07
CA SER A 48 6.83 14.59 -2.18
C SER A 48 7.68 15.55 -1.33
N GLU A 49 8.79 15.05 -0.79
CA GLU A 49 9.68 15.81 0.10
C GLU A 49 10.42 16.93 -0.67
N HIS A 50 10.96 16.62 -1.83
CA HIS A 50 11.87 17.54 -2.53
C HIS A 50 11.22 18.44 -3.57
N PHE A 51 10.04 18.08 -4.08
CA PHE A 51 9.35 18.84 -5.15
C PHE A 51 7.98 19.37 -4.75
N GLY A 52 7.49 19.00 -3.56
CA GLY A 52 6.22 19.47 -3.03
C GLY A 52 5.01 18.77 -3.63
N LYS A 53 3.83 19.15 -3.09
CA LYS A 53 2.57 18.44 -3.35
C LYS A 53 2.16 18.45 -4.83
N GLU A 54 2.27 19.57 -5.51
CA GLU A 54 1.82 19.71 -6.89
C GLU A 54 2.56 18.74 -7.84
N VAL A 55 3.89 18.71 -7.74
CA VAL A 55 4.71 17.80 -8.55
C VAL A 55 4.50 16.35 -8.14
N HIS A 56 4.31 16.10 -6.84
CA HIS A 56 4.00 14.76 -6.35
C HIS A 56 2.65 14.26 -6.89
N ASP A 57 1.62 15.10 -6.93
CA ASP A 57 0.31 14.73 -7.48
C ASP A 57 0.43 14.39 -8.98
N LEU A 58 1.21 15.17 -9.76
CA LEU A 58 1.52 14.85 -11.16
C LEU A 58 2.29 13.53 -11.29
N TYR A 59 3.32 13.33 -10.48
CA TYR A 59 4.07 12.07 -10.43
C TYR A 59 3.17 10.87 -10.15
N GLN A 60 2.24 11.00 -9.21
CA GLN A 60 1.29 9.94 -8.89
C GLN A 60 0.31 9.66 -10.04
N SER A 61 -0.06 10.68 -10.81
CA SER A 61 -0.97 10.55 -11.95
C SER A 61 -0.33 9.92 -13.20
N LEU A 62 0.99 9.71 -13.22
CA LEU A 62 1.66 9.06 -14.34
C LEU A 62 1.10 7.66 -14.57
N PRO A 63 0.66 7.34 -15.82
CA PRO A 63 -0.16 6.15 -16.08
C PRO A 63 0.61 4.83 -15.94
N GLN A 64 1.94 4.86 -16.06
CA GLN A 64 2.76 3.64 -15.99
C GLN A 64 3.90 3.75 -14.97
N PRO A 65 4.21 2.65 -14.24
CA PRO A 65 5.31 2.63 -13.25
C PRO A 65 6.66 3.01 -13.84
N ILE A 66 6.94 2.63 -15.09
CA ILE A 66 8.18 2.97 -15.76
C ILE A 66 8.34 4.49 -15.93
N MET A 67 7.25 5.21 -16.20
CA MET A 67 7.28 6.68 -16.28
C MET A 67 7.62 7.30 -14.92
N LYS A 68 7.16 6.70 -13.83
CA LYS A 68 7.52 7.11 -12.46
C LYS A 68 9.00 6.88 -12.19
N ALA A 69 9.54 5.73 -12.61
CA ALA A 69 10.96 5.45 -12.52
C ALA A 69 11.79 6.43 -13.38
N ASP A 70 11.32 6.75 -14.59
CA ASP A 70 11.95 7.73 -15.47
C ASP A 70 12.00 9.13 -14.86
N PHE A 71 10.91 9.56 -14.22
CA PHE A 71 10.88 10.84 -13.51
C PHE A 71 11.83 10.82 -12.31
N TRP A 72 11.75 9.79 -11.48
CA TRP A 72 12.52 9.69 -10.26
C TRP A 72 14.04 9.63 -10.52
N ARG A 73 14.50 8.87 -11.54
CA ARG A 73 15.94 8.78 -11.85
C ARG A 73 16.57 10.14 -12.13
N VAL A 74 15.83 11.01 -12.82
CA VAL A 74 16.28 12.38 -13.10
C VAL A 74 16.22 13.22 -11.82
N ALA A 75 15.15 13.10 -11.05
CA ALA A 75 14.92 13.85 -9.83
C ALA A 75 15.97 13.56 -8.75
N VAL A 76 16.30 12.28 -8.52
CA VAL A 76 17.29 11.89 -7.49
C VAL A 76 18.69 12.37 -7.83
N VAL A 77 19.11 12.22 -9.09
CA VAL A 77 20.42 12.71 -9.54
C VAL A 77 20.45 14.25 -9.55
N TYR A 78 19.34 14.92 -9.89
CA TYR A 78 19.27 16.37 -9.77
C TYR A 78 19.48 16.85 -8.33
N ILE A 79 18.83 16.21 -7.36
CA ILE A 79 18.90 16.64 -5.95
C ILE A 79 20.26 16.33 -5.34
N HIS A 80 20.74 15.10 -5.48
CA HIS A 80 21.91 14.59 -4.75
C HIS A 80 23.16 14.47 -5.60
N GLY A 81 23.04 14.53 -6.92
CA GLY A 81 24.12 14.14 -7.82
C GLY A 81 24.38 12.64 -7.80
N GLY A 82 25.49 12.24 -8.42
CA GLY A 82 25.88 10.85 -8.56
C GLY A 82 25.48 10.27 -9.90
N TYR A 83 25.42 8.96 -9.97
CA TYR A 83 25.10 8.19 -11.17
C TYR A 83 23.77 7.46 -10.97
N TYR A 84 22.99 7.34 -12.02
CA TYR A 84 21.86 6.43 -12.11
C TYR A 84 22.22 5.27 -13.03
N SER A 85 21.78 4.07 -12.71
CA SER A 85 21.83 2.90 -13.59
C SER A 85 20.60 2.05 -13.44
N ASP A 86 20.06 1.57 -14.57
CA ASP A 86 19.04 0.51 -14.54
C ASP A 86 19.61 -0.75 -13.88
N LEU A 87 18.73 -1.52 -13.21
CA LEU A 87 19.13 -2.73 -12.48
C LEU A 87 19.64 -3.86 -13.38
N ASP A 88 19.19 -3.90 -14.62
CA ASP A 88 19.56 -4.90 -15.62
C ASP A 88 20.84 -4.56 -16.39
N LEU A 89 21.53 -3.50 -15.99
CA LEU A 89 22.80 -3.10 -16.59
C LEU A 89 23.99 -3.61 -15.76
N THR A 90 24.82 -4.47 -16.34
CA THR A 90 26.07 -4.93 -15.76
C THR A 90 27.19 -3.93 -16.08
N CYS A 91 28.02 -3.62 -15.09
CA CYS A 91 29.24 -2.81 -15.25
C CYS A 91 30.48 -3.66 -15.01
N ASN A 92 31.32 -3.83 -16.04
CA ASN A 92 32.58 -4.59 -16.01
C ASN A 92 33.82 -3.68 -16.09
N VAL A 93 33.65 -2.38 -15.86
CA VAL A 93 34.75 -1.41 -15.99
C VAL A 93 34.76 -0.45 -14.81
N HIS A 94 35.92 -0.06 -14.35
CA HIS A 94 36.06 1.04 -13.41
C HIS A 94 35.71 2.36 -14.10
N LEU A 95 34.77 3.14 -13.54
CA LEU A 95 34.27 4.37 -14.18
C LEU A 95 35.37 5.39 -14.46
N GLN A 96 36.39 5.47 -13.61
CA GLN A 96 37.57 6.33 -13.87
C GLN A 96 38.36 5.92 -15.11
N ASN A 97 38.31 4.65 -15.53
CA ASN A 97 38.93 4.19 -16.78
C ASN A 97 38.04 4.43 -18.01
N LEU A 98 36.76 4.68 -17.79
CA LEU A 98 35.80 4.95 -18.86
C LEU A 98 35.58 6.45 -19.07
N ILE A 99 35.51 7.22 -18.00
CA ILE A 99 35.20 8.64 -18.00
C ILE A 99 36.50 9.41 -17.80
N SER A 100 36.93 10.11 -18.85
CA SER A 100 38.14 10.92 -18.77
C SER A 100 37.87 12.30 -18.18
N GLY A 101 38.81 12.82 -17.43
CA GLY A 101 38.72 14.13 -16.77
C GLY A 101 37.77 14.12 -15.56
N ASN A 102 37.25 15.30 -15.22
CA ASN A 102 36.28 15.50 -14.14
C ASN A 102 35.04 16.23 -14.68
N PRO A 103 34.24 15.58 -15.57
CA PRO A 103 33.12 16.26 -16.16
C PRO A 103 32.06 16.53 -15.08
N LYS A 104 31.22 17.56 -15.29
CA LYS A 104 30.09 17.90 -14.43
C LYS A 104 28.86 17.04 -14.67
N ALA A 105 28.79 16.45 -15.87
CA ALA A 105 27.79 15.49 -16.26
C ALA A 105 28.32 14.43 -17.19
N VAL A 106 27.70 13.24 -17.12
CA VAL A 106 28.00 12.09 -17.99
C VAL A 106 26.69 11.58 -18.55
N PHE A 107 26.61 11.37 -19.84
CA PHE A 107 25.44 10.82 -20.53
C PHE A 107 25.83 9.67 -21.44
N THR A 108 24.98 8.65 -21.49
CA THR A 108 25.13 7.57 -22.47
C THR A 108 24.42 7.95 -23.75
N ARG A 109 25.16 7.83 -24.87
CA ARG A 109 24.62 8.05 -26.20
C ARG A 109 24.38 6.71 -26.89
N GLU A 110 23.17 6.55 -27.44
CA GLU A 110 22.83 5.40 -28.26
C GLU A 110 22.41 5.89 -29.66
N LEU A 111 23.22 5.56 -30.64
CA LEU A 111 23.10 6.13 -31.98
C LEU A 111 23.06 7.68 -31.93
N ASN A 112 21.89 8.24 -32.24
CA ASN A 112 21.67 9.68 -32.28
C ASN A 112 20.93 10.23 -31.03
N ASN A 113 20.63 9.37 -30.07
CA ASN A 113 19.84 9.71 -28.88
C ASN A 113 20.67 9.66 -27.59
N ILE A 114 20.27 10.41 -26.60
CA ILE A 114 20.72 10.24 -25.22
C ILE A 114 19.82 9.24 -24.55
N SER A 115 20.42 8.18 -24.02
CA SER A 115 19.70 7.14 -23.28
C SER A 115 19.61 7.48 -21.80
N ASN A 116 18.54 7.03 -21.15
CA ASN A 116 18.28 7.30 -19.75
C ASN A 116 18.61 6.10 -18.81
N PHE A 117 19.14 5.01 -19.34
CA PHE A 117 19.50 3.82 -18.55
C PHE A 117 20.76 3.98 -17.71
N PHE A 118 21.68 4.86 -18.13
CA PHE A 118 22.86 5.26 -17.36
C PHE A 118 23.25 6.70 -17.67
N PHE A 119 23.32 7.51 -16.61
CA PHE A 119 23.85 8.88 -16.68
C PHE A 119 24.31 9.32 -15.28
N GLY A 120 25.03 10.41 -15.20
CA GLY A 120 25.46 11.00 -13.94
C GLY A 120 25.62 12.51 -14.05
N ALA A 121 25.49 13.20 -12.91
CA ALA A 121 25.71 14.64 -12.85
C ALA A 121 26.09 15.11 -11.43
N GLU A 122 26.69 16.30 -11.37
CA GLU A 122 26.80 17.02 -10.08
C GLU A 122 25.41 17.45 -9.58
N PRO A 123 25.22 17.63 -8.25
CA PRO A 123 23.93 18.07 -7.71
C PRO A 123 23.47 19.38 -8.35
N LYS A 124 22.16 19.48 -8.57
CA LYS A 124 21.51 20.69 -9.14
C LYS A 124 22.00 21.06 -10.54
N HIS A 125 22.47 20.07 -11.31
CA HIS A 125 22.94 20.32 -12.66
C HIS A 125 21.83 20.89 -13.56
N PRO A 126 22.08 22.01 -14.30
CA PRO A 126 21.01 22.71 -15.05
C PRO A 126 20.30 21.85 -16.10
N VAL A 127 21.03 20.92 -16.74
CA VAL A 127 20.42 19.98 -17.71
C VAL A 127 19.32 19.15 -17.08
N LEU A 128 19.55 18.63 -15.84
CA LEU A 128 18.57 17.80 -15.17
C LEU A 128 17.37 18.63 -14.68
N LYS A 129 17.60 19.90 -14.31
CA LYS A 129 16.50 20.83 -14.04
C LYS A 129 15.62 21.04 -15.27
N LEU A 130 16.24 21.32 -16.41
CA LEU A 130 15.52 21.48 -17.67
C LEU A 130 14.75 20.20 -18.06
N THR A 131 15.38 19.03 -17.86
CA THR A 131 14.72 17.74 -18.09
C THR A 131 13.48 17.59 -17.21
N LEU A 132 13.58 17.91 -15.91
CA LEU A 132 12.45 17.84 -14.98
C LEU A 132 11.33 18.81 -15.37
N ASP A 133 11.68 20.02 -15.83
CA ASP A 133 10.68 20.99 -16.25
C ASP A 133 9.89 20.46 -17.47
N TYR A 134 10.57 19.87 -18.46
CA TYR A 134 9.89 19.18 -19.56
C TYR A 134 9.01 18.01 -19.09
N MET A 135 9.52 17.16 -18.20
CA MET A 135 8.75 16.02 -17.67
C MET A 135 7.52 16.47 -16.87
N ILE A 136 7.61 17.55 -16.10
CA ILE A 136 6.49 18.12 -15.37
C ILE A 136 5.42 18.63 -16.35
N GLU A 137 5.80 19.33 -17.40
CA GLU A 137 4.85 19.80 -18.42
C GLU A 137 4.21 18.64 -19.19
N GLU A 138 4.98 17.62 -19.54
CA GLU A 138 4.44 16.42 -20.19
C GLU A 138 3.52 15.63 -19.28
N SER A 139 3.80 15.54 -17.98
CA SER A 139 2.96 14.83 -17.02
C SER A 139 1.51 15.34 -16.97
N LYS A 140 1.27 16.59 -17.39
CA LYS A 140 -0.07 17.19 -17.43
C LYS A 140 -0.97 16.62 -18.52
N ARG A 141 -0.42 15.92 -19.51
CA ARG A 141 -1.12 15.48 -20.73
C ARG A 141 -0.74 14.06 -21.20
N VAL A 142 0.24 13.43 -20.58
CA VAL A 142 0.76 12.14 -21.03
C VAL A 142 -0.29 11.03 -20.85
N THR A 143 -0.31 10.10 -21.79
CA THR A 143 -1.14 8.90 -21.77
C THR A 143 -0.29 7.63 -21.79
N ASP A 144 -0.91 6.45 -21.71
CA ASP A 144 -0.23 5.17 -21.82
C ASP A 144 0.54 4.97 -23.13
N LYS A 145 0.24 5.76 -24.16
CA LYS A 145 0.87 5.67 -25.49
C LYS A 145 2.25 6.28 -25.53
N GLU A 146 2.56 7.23 -24.65
CA GLU A 146 3.83 7.94 -24.61
C GLU A 146 4.88 7.30 -23.69
N VAL A 147 4.66 6.07 -23.20
CA VAL A 147 5.56 5.38 -22.25
C VAL A 147 7.01 5.36 -22.72
N GLN A 148 7.25 5.06 -24.00
CA GLN A 148 8.62 4.94 -24.53
C GLN A 148 9.33 6.28 -24.65
N SER A 149 8.60 7.36 -24.82
CA SER A 149 9.15 8.69 -25.06
C SER A 149 9.31 9.51 -23.78
N PHE A 150 8.52 9.22 -22.75
CA PHE A 150 8.40 10.06 -21.57
C PHE A 150 9.70 10.34 -20.82
N GLY A 151 10.57 9.33 -20.64
CA GLY A 151 11.83 9.52 -19.92
C GLY A 151 13.00 9.91 -20.82
N MET A 152 13.07 9.32 -22.00
CA MET A 152 14.20 9.47 -22.92
C MET A 152 14.15 10.80 -23.68
N HIS A 153 13.01 11.21 -24.20
CA HIS A 153 12.90 12.42 -25.02
C HIS A 153 13.21 13.70 -24.23
N PRO A 154 12.65 13.96 -23.05
CA PRO A 154 13.00 15.12 -22.25
C PRO A 154 14.50 15.21 -21.95
N LEU A 155 15.13 14.10 -21.56
CA LEU A 155 16.57 14.06 -21.30
C LEU A 155 17.38 14.37 -22.57
N HIS A 156 17.04 13.74 -23.69
CA HIS A 156 17.68 13.97 -24.99
C HIS A 156 17.59 15.44 -25.43
N HIS A 157 16.38 16.02 -25.37
CA HIS A 157 16.15 17.41 -25.72
C HIS A 157 16.94 18.36 -24.83
N SER A 158 16.88 18.17 -23.52
CA SER A 158 17.57 19.03 -22.55
C SER A 158 19.08 19.01 -22.71
N VAL A 159 19.68 17.83 -22.98
CA VAL A 159 21.11 17.71 -23.23
C VAL A 159 21.50 18.46 -24.50
N ARG A 160 20.77 18.27 -25.59
CA ARG A 160 21.04 18.97 -26.84
C ARG A 160 20.88 20.48 -26.74
N GLU A 161 19.82 20.94 -26.12
CA GLU A 161 19.54 22.35 -25.90
C GLU A 161 20.62 23.01 -25.05
N TYR A 162 20.90 22.44 -23.87
CA TYR A 162 21.82 23.03 -22.91
C TYR A 162 23.26 23.09 -23.42
N TYR A 163 23.72 22.04 -24.12
CA TYR A 163 25.08 21.99 -24.69
C TYR A 163 25.18 22.50 -26.12
N ASN A 164 24.07 23.01 -26.67
CA ASN A 164 23.98 23.50 -28.05
C ASN A 164 24.48 22.48 -29.08
N ILE A 165 24.01 21.22 -28.96
CA ILE A 165 24.42 20.12 -29.84
C ILE A 165 23.63 20.19 -31.14
N ILE A 166 24.31 20.47 -32.21
CA ILE A 166 23.78 20.54 -33.58
C ILE A 166 23.96 19.16 -34.22
N GLU A 167 22.91 18.63 -34.84
CA GLU A 167 22.87 17.30 -35.46
C GLU A 167 23.25 16.19 -34.46
N THR A 168 24.34 15.48 -34.70
CA THR A 168 24.86 14.35 -33.89
C THR A 168 26.25 14.59 -33.34
N ASN A 169 26.67 15.86 -33.27
CA ASN A 169 28.03 16.23 -32.88
C ASN A 169 28.16 16.28 -31.34
N TYR A 170 28.22 15.12 -30.70
CA TYR A 170 28.42 14.94 -29.26
C TYR A 170 29.92 14.94 -28.93
N ILE A 171 30.43 16.07 -28.47
CA ILE A 171 31.84 16.23 -28.11
C ILE A 171 32.00 16.26 -26.59
N SER A 172 32.75 15.32 -26.05
CA SER A 172 33.13 15.32 -24.64
C SER A 172 34.14 16.42 -24.32
N ASN A 173 33.97 17.05 -23.14
CA ASN A 173 34.84 18.10 -22.63
C ASN A 173 34.84 18.11 -21.10
N ASP A 174 35.43 19.14 -20.48
CA ASP A 174 35.44 19.30 -19.00
C ASP A 174 34.07 19.53 -18.36
N LYS A 175 33.03 19.86 -19.12
CA LYS A 175 31.66 20.06 -18.64
C LYS A 175 30.82 18.82 -18.79
N VAL A 176 30.99 18.06 -19.87
CA VAL A 176 30.18 16.88 -20.19
C VAL A 176 30.99 15.79 -20.84
N PHE A 177 30.73 14.55 -20.46
CA PHE A 177 31.32 13.37 -21.09
C PHE A 177 30.19 12.50 -21.68
N PHE A 178 30.37 12.09 -22.94
CA PHE A 178 29.44 11.21 -23.64
C PHE A 178 30.03 9.81 -23.80
N ILE A 179 29.35 8.82 -23.23
CA ILE A 179 29.68 7.40 -23.39
C ILE A 179 28.96 6.87 -24.63
N GLU A 180 29.69 6.30 -25.55
CA GLU A 180 29.11 5.64 -26.73
C GLU A 180 28.68 4.23 -26.39
N ASN A 181 27.36 3.98 -26.38
CA ASN A 181 26.78 2.70 -25.99
C ASN A 181 27.30 1.55 -26.86
N GLU A 182 27.35 1.72 -28.17
CA GLU A 182 27.83 0.72 -29.12
C GLU A 182 29.28 0.29 -28.81
N LYS A 183 30.12 1.26 -28.43
CA LYS A 183 31.53 0.98 -28.08
C LYS A 183 31.64 0.24 -26.76
N VAL A 184 30.97 0.73 -25.68
CA VAL A 184 31.05 0.07 -24.36
C VAL A 184 30.39 -1.31 -24.38
N LYS A 185 29.40 -1.53 -25.23
CA LYS A 185 28.76 -2.82 -25.46
C LYS A 185 29.68 -3.78 -26.23
N SER A 186 30.29 -3.32 -27.32
CA SER A 186 31.24 -4.15 -28.11
C SER A 186 32.49 -4.53 -27.31
N GLU A 187 32.91 -3.69 -26.37
CA GLU A 187 34.03 -3.94 -25.47
C GLU A 187 33.60 -4.64 -24.15
N GLU A 188 32.37 -5.12 -24.05
CA GLU A 188 31.77 -5.78 -22.87
C GLU A 188 31.90 -4.98 -21.56
N LYS A 189 32.07 -3.67 -21.63
CA LYS A 189 32.19 -2.79 -20.46
C LYS A 189 30.85 -2.57 -19.78
N PHE A 190 29.79 -2.35 -20.61
CA PHE A 190 28.40 -2.33 -20.19
C PHE A 190 27.64 -3.41 -20.95
N ILE A 191 26.95 -4.26 -20.21
CA ILE A 191 26.15 -5.34 -20.79
C ILE A 191 24.73 -5.21 -20.26
N HIS A 192 23.78 -4.92 -21.16
CA HIS A 192 22.37 -5.07 -20.82
C HIS A 192 22.06 -6.56 -20.72
N TYR A 193 21.50 -6.93 -19.56
CA TYR A 193 21.00 -8.27 -19.39
C TYR A 193 19.78 -8.45 -20.30
N ASN A 194 19.85 -9.41 -21.21
CA ASN A 194 18.74 -9.63 -22.14
C ASN A 194 17.57 -10.21 -21.36
N ALA A 195 16.46 -9.47 -21.28
CA ALA A 195 15.25 -9.85 -20.59
C ALA A 195 14.68 -11.22 -21.06
N SER A 196 14.96 -11.64 -22.31
CA SER A 196 14.57 -12.96 -22.79
C SER A 196 15.31 -14.13 -22.09
N LEU A 197 16.45 -13.87 -21.46
CA LEU A 197 17.19 -14.85 -20.65
C LEU A 197 16.64 -14.92 -19.21
N LEU A 198 15.86 -13.93 -18.79
CA LEU A 198 15.20 -13.87 -17.47
C LEU A 198 13.97 -14.79 -17.38
N ASN A 199 13.47 -15.27 -18.52
CA ASN A 199 12.37 -16.26 -18.58
C ASN A 199 12.72 -17.61 -17.95
N THR A 200 13.97 -17.85 -17.55
CA THR A 200 14.38 -19.04 -16.79
C THR A 200 14.19 -18.90 -15.28
N ASP A 201 14.17 -17.67 -14.76
CA ASP A 201 13.74 -17.34 -13.42
C ASP A 201 12.31 -16.81 -13.52
N ASN A 202 11.31 -17.56 -13.08
CA ASN A 202 9.87 -17.22 -13.13
C ASN A 202 9.49 -15.87 -12.47
N ASP A 203 10.47 -15.03 -12.12
CA ASP A 203 10.29 -13.84 -11.30
C ASP A 203 10.50 -12.51 -12.07
N TYR A 204 10.91 -12.55 -13.36
CA TYR A 204 11.14 -11.31 -14.10
C TYR A 204 10.45 -11.29 -15.45
N VAL A 205 9.70 -10.25 -15.68
CA VAL A 205 9.08 -9.90 -16.97
C VAL A 205 9.68 -8.56 -17.41
N SER A 206 10.12 -8.47 -18.67
CA SER A 206 10.63 -7.18 -19.19
C SER A 206 9.55 -6.11 -19.09
N TRP A 207 9.91 -4.83 -18.96
CA TRP A 207 8.92 -3.77 -18.87
C TRP A 207 7.96 -3.74 -20.07
N ARG A 208 8.43 -4.14 -21.27
CA ARG A 208 7.60 -4.24 -22.49
C ARG A 208 6.59 -5.35 -22.36
N ASP A 209 7.02 -6.52 -21.91
CA ASP A 209 6.17 -7.66 -21.65
C ASP A 209 5.33 -7.40 -20.38
N SER A 210 5.87 -6.68 -19.38
CA SER A 210 5.13 -6.24 -18.20
C SER A 210 3.99 -5.31 -18.56
N VAL A 211 4.19 -4.34 -19.44
CA VAL A 211 3.11 -3.44 -19.90
C VAL A 211 2.05 -4.24 -20.68
N GLN A 212 2.47 -5.17 -21.52
CA GLN A 212 1.55 -6.03 -22.26
C GLN A 212 0.83 -7.01 -21.33
N LEU A 213 1.55 -7.70 -20.45
CA LEU A 213 0.99 -8.59 -19.42
C LEU A 213 0.14 -7.82 -18.41
N MET A 214 0.57 -6.63 -17.97
CA MET A 214 -0.25 -5.77 -17.10
C MET A 214 -1.55 -5.36 -17.78
N ASN A 215 -1.53 -5.06 -19.08
CA ASN A 215 -2.75 -4.75 -19.82
C ASN A 215 -3.63 -6.01 -20.00
N GLU A 216 -3.03 -7.16 -20.31
CA GLU A 216 -3.73 -8.44 -20.41
C GLU A 216 -4.23 -8.93 -19.02
N GLU A 217 -3.48 -8.70 -17.96
CA GLU A 217 -3.86 -9.03 -16.59
C GLU A 217 -4.86 -8.02 -16.01
N ARG A 218 -4.75 -6.73 -16.37
CA ARG A 218 -5.78 -5.71 -16.06
C ARG A 218 -7.13 -6.09 -16.66
N GLU A 219 -7.15 -6.73 -17.84
CA GLU A 219 -8.37 -7.27 -18.42
C GLU A 219 -8.86 -8.54 -17.71
N LYS A 220 -7.96 -9.30 -17.08
CA LYS A 220 -8.26 -10.53 -16.32
C LYS A 220 -8.49 -10.30 -14.84
N THR A 221 -8.19 -9.11 -14.32
CA THR A 221 -8.43 -8.80 -12.90
C THR A 221 -9.93 -8.79 -12.61
N TYR A 222 -10.25 -9.20 -11.40
CA TYR A 222 -11.62 -9.21 -10.92
C TYR A 222 -12.07 -7.79 -10.57
N ASP A 223 -13.35 -7.55 -10.64
CA ASP A 223 -13.97 -6.32 -10.17
C ASP A 223 -14.07 -6.37 -8.64
N VAL A 224 -13.22 -5.63 -7.95
CA VAL A 224 -13.07 -5.65 -6.50
C VAL A 224 -13.51 -4.32 -5.91
N LEU A 225 -14.50 -4.38 -5.03
CA LEU A 225 -14.92 -3.24 -4.24
C LEU A 225 -14.41 -3.36 -2.81
N PHE A 226 -13.49 -2.48 -2.43
CA PHE A 226 -13.13 -2.24 -1.04
C PHE A 226 -14.11 -1.24 -0.41
N PHE A 227 -14.49 -1.46 0.83
CA PHE A 227 -15.36 -0.50 1.49
C PHE A 227 -15.04 -0.37 2.98
N THR A 228 -15.25 0.84 3.50
CA THR A 228 -14.95 1.21 4.88
C THR A 228 -15.79 2.40 5.31
N THR A 229 -15.68 2.80 6.58
CA THR A 229 -16.37 3.98 7.12
C THR A 229 -15.46 4.82 7.99
N PHE A 230 -15.62 6.15 7.90
CA PHE A 230 -14.91 7.11 8.75
C PHE A 230 -15.86 8.17 9.31
N ASN A 231 -15.79 8.41 10.61
CA ASN A 231 -16.16 9.71 11.15
C ASN A 231 -14.97 10.68 11.00
N LYS A 232 -15.19 11.96 11.25
CA LYS A 232 -14.15 12.99 11.12
C LYS A 232 -12.86 12.66 11.87
N ASN A 233 -12.98 12.14 13.10
CA ASN A 233 -11.83 11.81 13.94
C ASN A 233 -11.04 10.62 13.38
N GLY A 234 -11.71 9.54 12.99
CA GLY A 234 -11.08 8.38 12.37
C GLY A 234 -10.41 8.72 11.04
N TYR A 235 -11.06 9.57 10.22
CA TYR A 235 -10.46 10.06 8.99
C TYR A 235 -9.14 10.82 9.24
N ASP A 236 -9.11 11.72 10.22
CA ASP A 236 -7.90 12.49 10.52
C ASP A 236 -6.78 11.64 11.13
N LEU A 237 -7.11 10.59 11.89
CA LEU A 237 -6.14 9.73 12.55
C LEU A 237 -5.48 8.72 11.60
N TYR A 238 -6.28 8.05 10.79
CA TYR A 238 -5.83 6.92 9.95
C TYR A 238 -6.43 6.87 8.55
N GLY A 239 -7.61 7.46 8.34
CA GLY A 239 -8.32 7.38 7.07
C GLY A 239 -7.53 7.97 5.89
N LYS A 240 -6.77 9.04 6.11
CA LYS A 240 -5.90 9.64 5.07
C LYS A 240 -4.83 8.65 4.60
N GLN A 241 -4.29 7.84 5.52
CA GLN A 241 -3.27 6.85 5.18
C GLN A 241 -3.88 5.65 4.45
N TRP A 242 -5.08 5.22 4.86
CA TRP A 242 -5.86 4.21 4.15
C TRP A 242 -6.09 4.62 2.69
N ILE A 243 -6.57 5.86 2.47
CA ILE A 243 -6.85 6.41 1.15
C ILE A 243 -5.58 6.49 0.30
N LYS A 244 -4.50 7.06 0.86
CA LYS A 244 -3.22 7.17 0.15
C LYS A 244 -2.70 5.81 -0.29
N SER A 245 -2.74 4.81 0.58
CA SER A 245 -2.27 3.46 0.26
C SER A 245 -3.20 2.75 -0.74
N PHE A 246 -4.52 2.95 -0.65
CA PHE A 246 -5.47 2.44 -1.63
C PHE A 246 -5.24 3.04 -3.02
N ILE A 247 -5.05 4.36 -3.13
CA ILE A 247 -4.78 5.04 -4.40
C ILE A 247 -3.54 4.43 -5.09
N ASN A 248 -2.49 4.13 -4.34
CA ASN A 248 -1.30 3.49 -4.89
C ASN A 248 -1.65 2.14 -5.55
N VAL A 249 -2.48 1.32 -4.90
CA VAL A 249 -2.92 0.03 -5.46
C VAL A 249 -3.90 0.23 -6.63
N ALA A 250 -4.87 1.12 -6.51
CA ALA A 250 -5.87 1.40 -7.55
C ALA A 250 -5.27 1.97 -8.85
N ASN A 251 -4.13 2.64 -8.76
CA ASN A 251 -3.39 3.09 -9.94
C ASN A 251 -2.82 1.92 -10.77
N TYR A 252 -2.58 0.75 -10.15
CA TYR A 252 -2.14 -0.46 -10.84
C TYR A 252 -3.31 -1.33 -11.28
N TYR A 253 -4.39 -1.37 -10.50
CA TYR A 253 -5.53 -2.26 -10.70
C TYR A 253 -6.80 -1.43 -10.99
N ASN A 254 -7.04 -1.11 -12.26
CA ASN A 254 -8.14 -0.24 -12.70
C ASN A 254 -9.54 -0.73 -12.31
N LYS A 255 -9.71 -2.04 -12.05
CA LYS A 255 -10.95 -2.65 -11.57
C LYS A 255 -11.09 -2.65 -10.04
N PHE A 256 -10.14 -2.03 -9.32
CA PHE A 256 -10.23 -1.85 -7.87
C PHE A 256 -10.91 -0.53 -7.56
N HIS A 257 -12.01 -0.62 -6.84
CA HIS A 257 -12.83 0.52 -6.45
C HIS A 257 -12.93 0.60 -4.93
N ALA A 258 -13.15 1.79 -4.41
CA ALA A 258 -13.44 1.98 -2.99
C ALA A 258 -14.73 2.76 -2.81
N LYS A 259 -15.60 2.30 -1.90
CA LYS A 259 -16.72 3.04 -1.35
C LYS A 259 -16.44 3.40 0.10
N ILE A 260 -16.30 4.69 0.36
CA ILE A 260 -15.97 5.21 1.69
C ILE A 260 -17.17 5.97 2.25
N TYR A 261 -17.75 5.43 3.32
CA TYR A 261 -18.86 6.05 4.02
C TYR A 261 -18.31 7.07 5.02
N TYR A 262 -18.73 8.33 4.91
CA TYR A 262 -18.29 9.41 5.79
C TYR A 262 -19.42 9.97 6.63
N GLU A 263 -19.11 10.35 7.88
CA GLU A 263 -20.05 10.91 8.85
C GLU A 263 -19.48 12.17 9.50
N GLY A 264 -20.28 13.26 9.50
CA GLY A 264 -19.94 14.50 10.20
C GLY A 264 -18.83 15.35 9.60
N PHE A 265 -18.41 15.09 8.34
CA PHE A 265 -17.45 15.93 7.60
C PHE A 265 -17.64 15.79 6.11
N LYS A 266 -17.05 16.69 5.32
CA LYS A 266 -17.02 16.57 3.85
C LYS A 266 -15.60 16.23 3.42
N PRO A 267 -15.38 15.08 2.76
CA PRO A 267 -14.06 14.71 2.25
C PRO A 267 -13.62 15.66 1.13
N LYS A 268 -12.30 15.83 0.99
CA LYS A 268 -11.70 16.71 -0.03
C LYS A 268 -10.99 15.93 -1.12
N GLU A 269 -10.62 14.69 -0.85
CA GLU A 269 -9.90 13.83 -1.79
C GLU A 269 -10.81 13.39 -2.92
N ILE A 270 -10.34 13.57 -4.15
CA ILE A 270 -11.04 13.14 -5.37
C ILE A 270 -10.13 12.16 -6.10
N HIS A 271 -10.64 10.96 -6.36
CA HIS A 271 -9.96 9.95 -7.16
C HIS A 271 -11.00 9.16 -7.96
N PRO A 272 -10.76 8.80 -9.23
CA PRO A 272 -11.76 8.12 -10.07
C PRO A 272 -12.22 6.78 -9.50
N ASN A 273 -11.35 6.07 -8.76
CA ASN A 273 -11.66 4.79 -8.16
C ASN A 273 -12.22 4.89 -6.73
N ILE A 274 -12.49 6.10 -6.21
CA ILE A 274 -13.04 6.32 -4.88
C ILE A 274 -14.39 7.01 -4.97
N THR A 275 -15.42 6.36 -4.43
CA THR A 275 -16.75 6.95 -4.25
C THR A 275 -16.96 7.28 -2.78
N TRP A 276 -17.18 8.54 -2.50
CA TRP A 276 -17.56 9.02 -1.18
C TRP A 276 -19.07 8.98 -1.00
N ILE A 277 -19.52 8.37 0.10
CA ILE A 277 -20.94 8.15 0.38
C ILE A 277 -21.28 8.80 1.72
N ASN A 278 -22.29 9.67 1.73
CA ASN A 278 -22.79 10.22 2.97
C ASN A 278 -23.51 9.12 3.75
N TYR A 279 -22.95 8.76 4.92
CA TYR A 279 -23.45 7.68 5.74
C TYR A 279 -24.89 7.91 6.20
N GLU A 280 -25.18 9.12 6.71
CA GLU A 280 -26.49 9.45 7.32
C GLU A 280 -27.62 9.43 6.29
N GLU A 281 -27.33 9.88 5.07
CA GLU A 281 -28.29 9.90 3.97
C GLU A 281 -28.53 8.50 3.37
N THR A 282 -27.48 7.69 3.32
CA THR A 282 -27.52 6.39 2.62
C THR A 282 -27.98 5.23 3.50
N VAL A 283 -27.72 5.32 4.82
CA VAL A 283 -28.04 4.27 5.80
C VAL A 283 -28.95 4.81 6.92
N PRO A 284 -30.09 5.46 6.59
CA PRO A 284 -30.95 6.10 7.59
C PRO A 284 -31.60 5.09 8.57
N GLN A 285 -31.72 3.82 8.17
CA GLN A 285 -32.22 2.75 9.02
C GLN A 285 -31.33 2.53 10.26
N HIS A 286 -30.03 2.81 10.18
CA HIS A 286 -29.13 2.72 11.33
C HIS A 286 -29.44 3.78 12.37
N ILE A 287 -29.81 4.99 11.96
CA ILE A 287 -30.18 6.07 12.89
C ILE A 287 -31.42 5.66 13.71
N LYS A 288 -32.43 5.10 13.03
CA LYS A 288 -33.64 4.57 13.68
C LYS A 288 -33.32 3.42 14.64
N TRP A 289 -32.51 2.48 14.17
CA TRP A 289 -32.05 1.36 14.98
C TRP A 289 -31.32 1.82 16.25
N LYS A 290 -30.42 2.79 16.11
CA LYS A 290 -29.65 3.35 17.21
C LYS A 290 -30.57 3.98 18.28
N GLN A 291 -31.57 4.75 17.87
CA GLN A 291 -32.54 5.35 18.75
C GLN A 291 -33.37 4.27 19.49
N GLU A 292 -33.87 3.28 18.77
CA GLU A 292 -34.64 2.19 19.33
C GLU A 292 -33.82 1.34 20.31
N TYR A 293 -32.60 0.92 19.91
CA TYR A 293 -31.70 0.16 20.79
C TYR A 293 -31.39 0.92 22.07
N LEU A 294 -31.03 2.20 22.01
CA LEU A 294 -30.70 3.01 23.17
C LEU A 294 -31.91 3.23 24.09
N SER A 295 -33.13 3.26 23.55
CA SER A 295 -34.35 3.42 24.35
C SER A 295 -34.76 2.15 25.09
N LYS A 296 -34.42 0.97 24.56
CA LYS A 296 -34.86 -0.33 25.11
C LYS A 296 -33.77 -1.05 25.92
N THR A 297 -32.48 -0.74 25.66
CA THR A 297 -31.38 -1.52 26.22
C THR A 297 -31.13 -1.30 27.70
N THR A 298 -30.90 -2.39 28.41
CA THR A 298 -30.44 -2.41 29.83
C THR A 298 -28.93 -2.73 29.94
N HIS A 299 -28.23 -2.85 28.83
CA HIS A 299 -26.79 -3.07 28.85
C HIS A 299 -26.05 -1.98 29.61
N SER A 300 -24.86 -2.31 30.13
CA SER A 300 -23.96 -1.33 30.73
C SER A 300 -23.58 -0.23 29.73
N ASP A 301 -23.20 0.96 30.19
CA ASP A 301 -22.81 2.07 29.33
C ASP A 301 -21.64 1.70 28.39
N TYR A 302 -20.73 0.85 28.84
CA TYR A 302 -19.65 0.33 28.01
C TYR A 302 -20.18 -0.51 26.86
N VAL A 303 -21.03 -1.50 27.15
CA VAL A 303 -21.62 -2.38 26.12
C VAL A 303 -22.46 -1.56 25.14
N LYS A 304 -23.27 -0.61 25.63
CA LYS A 304 -24.03 0.33 24.77
C LYS A 304 -23.14 1.07 23.79
N THR A 305 -22.06 1.68 24.33
CA THR A 305 -21.12 2.47 23.52
C THR A 305 -20.43 1.63 22.45
N MET A 306 -19.96 0.44 22.82
CA MET A 306 -19.29 -0.46 21.88
C MET A 306 -20.25 -1.03 20.85
N THR A 307 -21.47 -1.42 21.25
CA THR A 307 -22.50 -1.92 20.33
C THR A 307 -22.87 -0.87 19.28
N VAL A 308 -23.11 0.36 19.70
CA VAL A 308 -23.39 1.47 18.78
C VAL A 308 -22.20 1.77 17.88
N ARG A 309 -20.98 1.75 18.41
CA ARG A 309 -19.77 1.98 17.63
C ARG A 309 -19.59 0.94 16.51
N PHE A 310 -19.70 -0.34 16.85
CA PHE A 310 -19.50 -1.42 15.88
C PHE A 310 -20.68 -1.63 14.93
N SER A 311 -21.88 -1.18 15.31
CA SER A 311 -23.05 -1.26 14.43
C SER A 311 -22.89 -0.41 13.15
N HIS A 312 -22.12 0.69 13.17
CA HIS A 312 -21.82 1.48 11.96
C HIS A 312 -21.24 0.60 10.85
N LYS A 313 -20.24 -0.20 11.19
CA LYS A 313 -19.62 -1.17 10.29
C LYS A 313 -20.63 -2.18 9.74
N ALA A 314 -21.40 -2.77 10.65
CA ALA A 314 -22.36 -3.80 10.29
C ALA A 314 -23.42 -3.29 9.30
N PHE A 315 -23.94 -2.10 9.51
CA PHE A 315 -24.96 -1.52 8.61
C PHE A 315 -24.37 -1.13 7.24
N VAL A 316 -23.09 -0.73 7.17
CA VAL A 316 -22.38 -0.54 5.90
C VAL A 316 -22.21 -1.87 5.17
N ILE A 317 -21.77 -2.94 5.87
CA ILE A 317 -21.66 -4.28 5.29
C ILE A 317 -23.01 -4.73 4.72
N GLN A 318 -24.09 -4.65 5.51
CA GLN A 318 -25.43 -5.02 5.06
C GLN A 318 -25.86 -4.25 3.81
N HIS A 319 -25.59 -2.93 3.79
CA HIS A 319 -25.94 -2.08 2.65
C HIS A 319 -25.18 -2.47 1.38
N ILE A 320 -23.88 -2.70 1.48
CA ILE A 320 -23.04 -3.13 0.35
C ILE A 320 -23.48 -4.49 -0.17
N LEU A 321 -23.73 -5.46 0.72
CA LEU A 321 -24.15 -6.81 0.31
C LEU A 321 -25.54 -6.85 -0.33
N ASP A 322 -26.36 -5.81 -0.13
CA ASP A 322 -27.66 -5.67 -0.80
C ASP A 322 -27.58 -5.02 -2.18
N ASN A 323 -26.66 -4.06 -2.36
CA ASN A 323 -26.74 -3.09 -3.45
C ASN A 323 -25.58 -3.20 -4.45
N ASP A 324 -24.50 -3.90 -4.13
CA ASP A 324 -23.33 -3.99 -4.98
C ASP A 324 -23.18 -5.36 -5.64
N THR A 325 -22.73 -5.36 -6.89
CA THR A 325 -22.64 -6.54 -7.75
C THR A 325 -21.23 -6.83 -8.25
N ASN A 326 -20.22 -6.16 -7.69
CA ASN A 326 -18.81 -6.42 -7.99
C ASN A 326 -18.48 -7.91 -7.73
N ASP A 327 -17.50 -8.46 -8.42
CA ASP A 327 -17.12 -9.88 -8.28
C ASP A 327 -16.75 -10.20 -6.82
N TYR A 328 -16.06 -9.26 -6.18
CA TYR A 328 -15.65 -9.36 -4.78
C TYR A 328 -15.93 -8.08 -4.02
N LEU A 329 -16.42 -8.24 -2.80
CA LEU A 329 -16.74 -7.16 -1.88
C LEU A 329 -15.88 -7.34 -0.62
N ILE A 330 -15.03 -6.38 -0.32
CA ILE A 330 -14.05 -6.50 0.78
C ILE A 330 -14.25 -5.38 1.78
N TRP A 331 -14.72 -5.74 2.96
CA TRP A 331 -14.62 -4.86 4.11
C TRP A 331 -13.16 -4.80 4.58
N LEU A 332 -12.64 -3.61 4.74
CA LEU A 332 -11.33 -3.37 5.33
C LEU A 332 -11.43 -2.25 6.36
N ASP A 333 -11.05 -2.52 7.61
CA ASP A 333 -11.10 -1.51 8.67
C ASP A 333 -10.27 -0.27 8.30
N GLY A 334 -10.74 0.87 8.75
CA GLY A 334 -10.17 2.16 8.36
C GLY A 334 -8.75 2.41 8.85
N ASP A 335 -8.26 1.64 9.82
CA ASP A 335 -6.87 1.68 10.31
C ASP A 335 -5.94 0.67 9.62
N CYS A 336 -6.41 0.02 8.56
CA CYS A 336 -5.59 -0.81 7.69
C CYS A 336 -4.87 0.01 6.62
N ILE A 337 -3.76 -0.51 6.13
CA ILE A 337 -2.94 0.08 5.06
C ILE A 337 -2.72 -0.99 4.00
N PHE A 338 -2.87 -0.60 2.73
CA PHE A 338 -2.53 -1.46 1.60
C PHE A 338 -1.01 -1.49 1.42
N ASN A 339 -0.44 -2.67 1.36
CA ASN A 339 0.95 -2.85 0.98
C ASN A 339 1.10 -2.78 -0.55
N ASN A 340 2.30 -2.45 -1.00
CA ASN A 340 2.67 -2.56 -2.40
C ASN A 340 3.02 -4.02 -2.72
N ASP A 341 2.01 -4.82 -3.11
CA ASP A 341 2.11 -6.25 -3.39
C ASP A 341 1.31 -6.62 -4.64
N ASP A 342 1.44 -7.84 -5.12
CA ASP A 342 0.66 -8.36 -6.25
C ASP A 342 -0.75 -8.76 -5.80
N TYR A 343 -1.76 -8.11 -6.39
CA TYR A 343 -3.18 -8.37 -6.14
C TYR A 343 -3.88 -9.09 -7.30
N THR A 344 -3.16 -9.53 -8.34
CA THR A 344 -3.74 -10.07 -9.59
C THR A 344 -4.73 -11.21 -9.35
N GLN A 345 -4.38 -12.16 -8.48
CA GLN A 345 -5.23 -13.29 -8.12
C GLN A 345 -5.95 -13.11 -6.78
N PHE A 346 -5.71 -12.00 -6.10
CA PHE A 346 -6.46 -11.66 -4.90
C PHE A 346 -7.82 -11.07 -5.29
N PRO A 347 -8.93 -11.42 -4.68
CA PRO A 347 -9.09 -12.34 -3.54
C PRO A 347 -9.51 -13.79 -3.93
N LYS A 348 -9.44 -14.14 -5.21
CA LYS A 348 -9.87 -15.46 -5.74
C LYS A 348 -9.14 -16.60 -5.05
N ASN A 349 -7.81 -16.49 -4.90
CA ASN A 349 -6.99 -17.53 -4.27
C ASN A 349 -7.43 -17.83 -2.83
N ILE A 350 -7.86 -16.78 -2.11
CA ILE A 350 -8.33 -16.92 -0.73
C ILE A 350 -9.70 -17.56 -0.66
N LEU A 351 -10.66 -17.04 -1.43
CA LEU A 351 -12.04 -17.51 -1.37
C LEU A 351 -12.23 -18.89 -2.00
N LYS A 352 -11.39 -19.24 -2.98
CA LYS A 352 -11.60 -20.46 -3.77
C LYS A 352 -13.02 -20.46 -4.33
N ASN A 353 -13.87 -21.39 -3.86
CA ASN A 353 -15.27 -21.48 -4.26
C ASN A 353 -16.26 -21.08 -3.15
N LYS A 354 -15.77 -20.51 -2.03
CA LYS A 354 -16.62 -20.12 -0.90
C LYS A 354 -17.12 -18.70 -1.07
N PHE A 355 -18.20 -18.37 -0.34
CA PHE A 355 -18.81 -17.04 -0.40
C PHE A 355 -18.14 -16.02 0.49
N LEU A 356 -17.45 -16.46 1.57
CA LEU A 356 -16.80 -15.62 2.57
C LEU A 356 -15.48 -16.22 3.02
N ALA A 357 -14.48 -15.38 3.18
CA ALA A 357 -13.28 -15.66 3.96
C ALA A 357 -13.18 -14.66 5.11
N CYS A 358 -12.97 -15.15 6.32
CA CYS A 358 -12.80 -14.37 7.53
C CYS A 358 -11.89 -15.09 8.51
N GLN A 359 -11.27 -14.37 9.42
CA GLN A 359 -10.43 -14.93 10.46
C GLN A 359 -11.25 -15.21 11.72
N VAL A 360 -11.43 -16.48 12.07
CA VAL A 360 -12.13 -16.87 13.30
C VAL A 360 -11.16 -16.99 14.45
N GLU A 361 -11.41 -16.28 15.53
CA GLU A 361 -10.68 -16.42 16.79
C GLU A 361 -11.35 -17.48 17.67
N HIS A 362 -10.65 -18.60 17.85
CA HIS A 362 -11.08 -19.71 18.69
C HIS A 362 -10.64 -19.46 20.15
N ASN A 363 -11.44 -18.73 20.90
CA ASN A 363 -11.26 -18.56 22.35
C ASN A 363 -12.03 -19.62 23.12
N HIS A 364 -11.48 -20.08 24.25
CA HIS A 364 -12.07 -21.17 25.08
C HIS A 364 -13.55 -20.96 25.46
N ASP A 365 -14.01 -19.69 25.52
CA ASP A 365 -15.36 -19.37 25.99
C ASP A 365 -16.29 -18.78 24.90
N LEU A 366 -15.77 -18.11 23.88
CA LEU A 366 -16.56 -17.44 22.83
C LEU A 366 -15.75 -17.28 21.55
N ASN A 367 -16.13 -18.02 20.51
CA ASN A 367 -15.59 -17.81 19.20
C ASN A 367 -16.16 -16.53 18.57
N HIS A 368 -15.32 -15.75 17.91
CA HIS A 368 -15.73 -14.56 17.16
C HIS A 368 -14.86 -14.37 15.92
N VAL A 369 -15.33 -13.58 14.97
CA VAL A 369 -14.56 -13.20 13.79
C VAL A 369 -13.74 -11.95 14.11
N GLU A 370 -12.44 -11.98 13.79
CA GLU A 370 -11.66 -10.75 13.67
C GLU A 370 -12.14 -9.99 12.43
N SER A 371 -12.90 -8.95 12.67
CA SER A 371 -13.65 -8.27 11.63
C SER A 371 -12.90 -7.14 10.94
N GLY A 372 -11.58 -7.02 11.14
CA GLY A 372 -10.72 -6.04 10.45
C GLY A 372 -10.69 -6.23 8.93
N ILE A 373 -10.87 -7.48 8.47
CA ILE A 373 -11.08 -7.82 7.07
C ILE A 373 -12.16 -8.89 6.90
N LEU A 374 -13.07 -8.66 5.97
CA LEU A 374 -14.08 -9.65 5.54
C LEU A 374 -14.11 -9.65 4.00
N ILE A 375 -13.90 -10.80 3.40
CA ILE A 375 -13.81 -10.95 1.95
C ILE A 375 -15.03 -11.76 1.47
N PHE A 376 -15.93 -11.12 0.73
CA PHE A 376 -17.13 -11.75 0.18
C PHE A 376 -17.02 -11.93 -1.33
N LYS A 377 -17.60 -13.01 -1.83
CA LYS A 377 -17.89 -13.18 -3.25
C LYS A 377 -19.23 -12.53 -3.57
N GLY A 378 -19.24 -11.44 -4.37
CA GLY A 378 -20.38 -10.54 -4.48
C GLY A 378 -21.66 -11.24 -4.97
N ASN A 379 -21.63 -11.88 -6.11
CA ASN A 379 -22.81 -12.52 -6.72
C ASN A 379 -23.07 -13.97 -6.25
N HIS A 380 -22.50 -14.36 -5.10
CA HIS A 380 -22.73 -15.72 -4.59
C HIS A 380 -24.09 -15.79 -3.84
N PRO A 381 -24.89 -16.85 -4.06
CA PRO A 381 -26.21 -16.97 -3.41
C PRO A 381 -26.11 -17.00 -1.89
N ASP A 382 -25.05 -17.59 -1.34
CA ASP A 382 -24.84 -17.64 0.10
C ASP A 382 -24.44 -16.30 0.71
N THR A 383 -23.90 -15.36 -0.06
CA THR A 383 -23.67 -13.99 0.39
C THR A 383 -25.00 -13.30 0.76
N LYS A 384 -26.04 -13.53 -0.06
CA LYS A 384 -27.39 -13.01 0.22
C LYS A 384 -28.01 -13.67 1.45
N LYS A 385 -27.89 -15.00 1.58
CA LYS A 385 -28.40 -15.73 2.76
C LYS A 385 -27.70 -15.26 4.03
N PHE A 386 -26.38 -15.14 3.99
CA PHE A 386 -25.61 -14.58 5.11
C PHE A 386 -26.12 -13.20 5.50
N ASN A 387 -26.31 -12.30 4.52
CA ASN A 387 -26.74 -10.93 4.80
C ASN A 387 -28.15 -10.88 5.41
N GLN A 388 -29.05 -11.75 5.00
CA GLN A 388 -30.40 -11.88 5.60
C GLN A 388 -30.28 -12.27 7.08
N GLU A 389 -29.48 -13.27 7.40
CA GLU A 389 -29.27 -13.72 8.77
C GLU A 389 -28.53 -12.66 9.60
N PHE A 390 -27.54 -12.00 9.01
CA PHE A 390 -26.81 -10.92 9.66
C PHE A 390 -27.69 -9.72 10.02
N LYS A 391 -28.61 -9.34 9.15
CA LYS A 391 -29.64 -8.31 9.45
C LYS A 391 -30.55 -8.72 10.58
N LYS A 392 -31.01 -9.96 10.59
CA LYS A 392 -31.88 -10.50 11.65
C LYS A 392 -31.23 -10.38 13.03
N TRP A 393 -29.92 -10.63 13.13
CA TRP A 393 -29.20 -10.46 14.39
C TRP A 393 -29.03 -8.99 14.81
N TYR A 394 -29.20 -8.04 13.89
CA TYR A 394 -29.26 -6.61 14.19
C TYR A 394 -30.69 -6.08 14.42
N GLU A 395 -31.73 -6.90 14.41
CA GLU A 395 -33.01 -6.50 14.93
C GLU A 395 -32.88 -6.24 16.45
N VAL A 396 -33.50 -5.15 16.94
CA VAL A 396 -33.26 -4.68 18.30
C VAL A 396 -33.61 -5.77 19.34
N ASP A 397 -34.74 -6.45 19.16
CA ASP A 397 -35.20 -7.49 20.09
C ASP A 397 -34.29 -8.72 20.11
N ASN A 398 -33.54 -9.00 19.03
CA ASN A 398 -32.56 -10.08 18.96
C ASN A 398 -31.21 -9.70 19.58
N ILE A 399 -30.85 -8.42 19.58
CA ILE A 399 -29.56 -7.94 20.11
C ILE A 399 -29.63 -7.66 21.62
N LEU A 400 -30.79 -7.27 22.15
CA LEU A 400 -30.97 -6.92 23.56
C LEU A 400 -30.59 -8.03 24.56
N PRO A 401 -30.89 -9.34 24.31
CA PRO A 401 -30.54 -10.40 25.26
C PRO A 401 -29.05 -10.80 25.20
N MET A 402 -28.25 -10.22 24.29
CA MET A 402 -26.85 -10.61 24.10
C MET A 402 -25.93 -9.87 25.06
N GLY A 403 -25.03 -10.59 25.72
CA GLY A 403 -24.04 -9.97 26.62
C GLY A 403 -22.95 -9.15 25.91
N GLN A 404 -22.62 -9.50 24.67
CA GLN A 404 -21.58 -8.84 23.85
C GLN A 404 -22.00 -8.78 22.37
N PRO A 405 -22.90 -7.89 21.99
CA PRO A 405 -23.43 -7.81 20.63
C PRO A 405 -22.51 -6.99 19.71
N TYR A 406 -21.23 -7.39 19.61
CA TYR A 406 -20.27 -6.74 18.73
C TYR A 406 -20.29 -7.36 17.32
N ASP A 407 -19.82 -6.62 16.34
CA ASP A 407 -19.84 -6.98 14.92
C ASP A 407 -19.20 -8.35 14.62
N GLY A 408 -17.99 -8.60 15.09
CA GLY A 408 -17.31 -9.88 14.89
C GLY A 408 -18.02 -11.08 15.50
N PHE A 409 -18.69 -10.86 16.66
CA PHE A 409 -19.50 -11.88 17.30
C PHE A 409 -20.77 -12.18 16.50
N LEU A 410 -21.42 -11.14 15.97
CA LEU A 410 -22.64 -11.30 15.19
C LEU A 410 -22.36 -11.85 13.78
N VAL A 411 -21.22 -11.54 13.18
CA VAL A 411 -20.74 -12.20 11.96
C VAL A 411 -20.59 -13.71 12.19
N TYR A 412 -19.87 -14.10 13.26
CA TYR A 412 -19.70 -15.52 13.60
C TYR A 412 -21.04 -16.22 13.88
N LYS A 413 -21.93 -15.58 14.63
CA LYS A 413 -23.26 -16.11 14.94
C LYS A 413 -24.09 -16.30 13.66
N SER A 414 -24.04 -15.36 12.73
CA SER A 414 -24.72 -15.48 11.43
C SER A 414 -24.22 -16.66 10.61
N LEU A 415 -22.93 -16.94 10.66
CA LEU A 415 -22.35 -18.12 10.00
C LEU A 415 -22.84 -19.43 10.60
N LEU A 416 -22.89 -19.50 11.94
CA LEU A 416 -23.35 -20.68 12.66
C LEU A 416 -24.84 -20.97 12.40
N THR A 417 -25.69 -19.93 12.46
CA THR A 417 -27.15 -20.10 12.33
C THR A 417 -27.60 -20.31 10.89
N SER A 418 -26.83 -19.87 9.93
CA SER A 418 -27.12 -20.08 8.50
C SER A 418 -26.52 -21.36 7.94
N GLU A 419 -25.69 -22.06 8.71
CA GLU A 419 -25.00 -23.30 8.31
C GLU A 419 -24.24 -23.17 6.97
N LEU A 420 -23.69 -21.97 6.70
CA LEU A 420 -23.01 -21.67 5.46
C LEU A 420 -21.51 -22.03 5.56
N ASP A 421 -21.00 -22.53 4.44
CA ASP A 421 -19.60 -22.93 4.33
C ASP A 421 -18.70 -21.76 3.91
N TYR A 422 -17.69 -21.46 4.70
CA TYR A 422 -16.79 -20.33 4.54
C TYR A 422 -15.33 -20.74 4.69
N ILE A 423 -14.38 -19.84 4.39
CA ILE A 423 -12.96 -20.03 4.65
C ILE A 423 -12.63 -19.38 6.00
N ASP A 424 -12.18 -20.20 6.93
CA ASP A 424 -11.54 -19.73 8.16
C ASP A 424 -10.04 -19.55 7.93
N LEU A 425 -9.63 -18.28 7.80
CA LEU A 425 -8.24 -17.91 7.56
C LEU A 425 -7.27 -18.35 8.68
N ASN A 426 -7.80 -18.68 9.85
CA ASN A 426 -7.00 -19.15 10.99
C ASN A 426 -6.75 -20.66 10.91
N GLN A 427 -7.70 -21.45 10.41
CA GLN A 427 -7.56 -22.91 10.30
C GLN A 427 -6.56 -23.34 9.21
N GLU A 428 -6.45 -22.59 8.12
CA GLU A 428 -5.50 -22.91 7.05
C GLU A 428 -4.03 -22.77 7.48
N TYR A 429 -3.73 -22.04 8.57
CA TYR A 429 -2.35 -21.72 8.99
C TYR A 429 -1.97 -22.23 10.40
N GLY A 430 -2.77 -23.10 10.98
CA GLY A 430 -2.42 -23.81 12.21
C GLY A 430 -2.71 -23.03 13.50
N LYS A 431 -2.81 -23.77 14.59
CA LYS A 431 -3.21 -23.36 15.94
C LYS A 431 -2.32 -22.32 16.64
N GLY A 432 -1.44 -21.65 15.91
CA GLY A 432 -0.45 -20.72 16.44
C GLY A 432 -0.77 -19.24 16.19
N GLY A 433 -1.97 -18.89 15.68
CA GLY A 433 -2.34 -17.54 15.36
C GLY A 433 -2.00 -16.54 16.46
N ILE A 434 -2.79 -15.68 16.79
CA ILE A 434 -2.64 -14.48 17.62
C ILE A 434 -1.99 -14.68 19.02
N GLN A 435 -1.90 -15.89 19.57
CA GLN A 435 -1.28 -16.08 20.89
C GLN A 435 0.25 -15.85 20.93
N SER A 436 0.94 -15.90 19.79
CA SER A 436 2.40 -15.72 19.75
C SER A 436 2.84 -14.29 19.44
N ASP A 437 2.00 -13.49 18.79
CA ASP A 437 2.31 -12.09 18.49
C ASP A 437 1.08 -11.19 18.72
N PRO A 438 0.98 -10.54 19.90
CA PRO A 438 -0.14 -9.66 20.21
C PRO A 438 -0.22 -8.39 19.33
N ASN A 439 0.72 -8.22 18.39
CA ASN A 439 0.77 -7.09 17.49
C ASN A 439 0.32 -7.44 16.06
N MET A 440 -0.04 -8.69 15.78
CA MET A 440 -0.47 -9.15 14.47
C MET A 440 -1.93 -9.58 14.50
N THR A 441 -2.82 -8.80 13.90
CA THR A 441 -4.24 -9.14 13.74
C THR A 441 -4.48 -10.10 12.60
N PHE A 442 -3.74 -9.99 11.50
CA PHE A 442 -3.93 -10.88 10.36
C PHE A 442 -2.95 -12.06 10.40
N CYS A 443 -3.47 -13.29 10.42
CA CYS A 443 -2.65 -14.52 10.50
C CYS A 443 -2.26 -15.05 9.12
N HIS A 444 -3.17 -14.96 8.15
CA HIS A 444 -2.98 -15.54 6.82
C HIS A 444 -1.86 -14.82 6.06
N PRO A 445 -0.82 -15.52 5.54
CA PRO A 445 0.33 -14.89 4.88
C PRO A 445 -0.06 -13.98 3.71
N GLU A 446 -1.00 -14.40 2.87
CA GLU A 446 -1.47 -13.59 1.74
C GLU A 446 -2.19 -12.32 2.22
N ILE A 447 -2.91 -12.36 3.33
CA ILE A 447 -3.51 -11.15 3.93
C ILE A 447 -2.42 -10.24 4.49
N LYS A 448 -1.44 -10.81 5.21
CA LYS A 448 -0.30 -10.04 5.76
C LYS A 448 0.55 -9.37 4.69
N SER A 449 0.74 -10.03 3.55
CA SER A 449 1.52 -9.42 2.46
C SER A 449 0.80 -8.23 1.86
N LYS A 450 -0.52 -8.24 1.84
CA LYS A 450 -1.35 -7.20 1.19
C LYS A 450 -1.78 -6.07 2.12
N PHE A 451 -1.95 -6.37 3.42
CA PHE A 451 -2.49 -5.39 4.36
C PHE A 451 -1.73 -5.37 5.68
N ILE A 452 -1.51 -4.18 6.19
CA ILE A 452 -1.05 -3.94 7.56
C ILE A 452 -2.23 -3.44 8.36
N HIS A 453 -2.61 -4.15 9.42
CA HIS A 453 -3.60 -3.68 10.36
C HIS A 453 -2.90 -2.88 11.46
N ASN A 454 -3.09 -1.59 11.44
CA ASN A 454 -2.49 -0.65 12.34
C ASN A 454 -3.30 -0.56 13.64
N ILE A 455 -3.35 -1.67 14.38
CA ILE A 455 -3.98 -1.61 15.70
C ILE A 455 -3.15 -0.65 16.55
N GLY A 456 -3.77 0.37 17.12
CA GLY A 456 -3.14 1.45 17.89
C GLY A 456 -2.26 1.06 19.08
N TRP A 457 -1.83 -0.17 19.16
CA TRP A 457 -0.98 -0.77 20.19
C TRP A 457 0.49 -0.91 19.78
N THR A 458 0.86 -0.73 18.50
CA THR A 458 2.18 -1.10 17.97
C THR A 458 3.08 0.05 17.56
N GLY A 459 2.59 1.27 17.35
CA GLY A 459 3.41 2.41 16.95
C GLY A 459 3.69 3.39 18.10
N LYS A 460 4.94 3.68 18.43
CA LYS A 460 5.33 4.68 19.46
C LYS A 460 4.65 6.03 19.29
N ASN A 461 4.34 6.44 18.06
CA ASN A 461 3.67 7.72 17.77
C ASN A 461 2.13 7.60 17.83
N GLN A 462 1.56 6.43 17.56
CA GLN A 462 0.13 6.18 17.72
C GLN A 462 -0.24 6.02 19.19
N TYR A 463 0.62 5.40 20.00
CA TYR A 463 0.42 5.26 21.45
C TYR A 463 0.20 6.62 22.13
N LYS A 464 0.93 7.66 21.75
CA LYS A 464 0.72 9.03 22.27
C LYS A 464 -0.63 9.64 21.87
N ASN A 465 -1.15 9.30 20.70
CA ASN A 465 -2.44 9.79 20.25
C ASN A 465 -3.61 9.00 20.85
N TRP A 466 -3.46 7.69 21.01
CA TRP A 466 -4.41 6.87 21.74
C TRP A 466 -4.48 7.23 23.24
N GLU A 467 -3.37 7.46 23.90
CA GLU A 467 -3.36 8.02 25.27
C GLU A 467 -4.13 9.34 25.36
N LYS A 468 -4.05 10.22 24.36
CA LYS A 468 -4.84 11.46 24.32
C LYS A 468 -6.34 11.24 24.11
N ILE A 469 -6.71 10.22 23.33
CA ILE A 469 -8.12 9.88 23.04
C ILE A 469 -8.77 9.15 24.22
N PHE A 470 -8.01 8.30 24.93
CA PHE A 470 -8.47 7.53 26.08
C PHE A 470 -8.10 8.14 27.43
N ARG A 471 -7.33 9.25 27.49
CA ARG A 471 -7.12 10.07 28.70
C ARG A 471 -8.31 10.98 29.05
N ARG A 472 -9.49 10.58 28.71
CA ARG A 472 -10.60 10.86 29.61
C ARG A 472 -10.52 9.78 30.67
N ASP A 473 -9.93 10.15 31.81
CA ASP A 473 -9.70 9.27 32.97
C ASP A 473 -10.95 8.49 33.40
N ASP A 474 -12.13 9.02 33.11
CA ASP A 474 -13.42 8.39 33.32
C ASP A 474 -13.67 7.14 32.48
N ILE A 475 -13.22 7.09 31.22
CA ILE A 475 -13.38 5.92 30.34
C ILE A 475 -12.34 4.85 30.69
N TYR A 476 -11.11 5.24 30.98
CA TYR A 476 -10.04 4.30 31.37
C TYR A 476 -10.32 3.64 32.73
N GLN A 477 -10.80 4.41 33.72
CA GLN A 477 -11.22 3.87 35.03
C GLN A 477 -12.45 2.96 34.89
N LYS A 478 -13.42 3.30 34.05
CA LYS A 478 -14.59 2.44 33.75
C LYS A 478 -14.20 1.17 32.98
N MET A 479 -13.27 1.24 32.01
CA MET A 479 -12.74 0.05 31.34
C MET A 479 -12.01 -0.88 32.31
N GLN A 480 -11.25 -0.34 33.26
CA GLN A 480 -10.64 -1.13 34.34
C GLN A 480 -11.69 -1.80 35.24
N GLY A 481 -12.78 -1.10 35.54
CA GLY A 481 -13.87 -1.64 36.36
C GLY A 481 -14.69 -2.73 35.66
N VAL A 482 -14.87 -2.63 34.33
CA VAL A 482 -15.66 -3.59 33.53
C VAL A 482 -14.84 -4.82 33.11
N LEU A 483 -13.57 -4.64 32.75
CA LEU A 483 -12.64 -5.76 32.51
C LEU A 483 -12.37 -6.60 33.76
N PHE A 484 -12.61 -6.04 34.94
CA PHE A 484 -12.29 -6.62 36.24
C PHE A 484 -13.47 -6.66 37.23
N GLY A 485 -14.71 -6.58 36.71
CA GLY A 485 -15.96 -6.63 37.49
C GLY A 485 -16.10 -7.92 38.32
N ASN A 486 -16.69 -7.76 39.48
CA ASN A 486 -16.84 -8.66 40.63
C ASN A 486 -17.26 -10.12 40.34
N SER A 487 -16.32 -11.00 40.02
CA SER A 487 -16.49 -12.44 40.22
C SER A 487 -15.19 -13.05 40.76
N SER A 488 -15.33 -13.71 41.89
CA SER A 488 -14.30 -14.29 42.72
C SER A 488 -13.61 -15.48 42.05
N GLY A 489 -12.30 -15.52 42.07
CA GLY A 489 -11.47 -16.70 41.78
C GLY A 489 -10.58 -16.55 40.55
N ASP A 490 -11.14 -16.32 39.39
CA ASP A 490 -10.42 -16.21 38.13
C ASP A 490 -9.75 -14.83 37.93
N MET A 491 -10.18 -13.87 38.71
CA MET A 491 -9.73 -12.48 38.68
C MET A 491 -8.30 -12.27 39.22
N LEU A 492 -7.82 -13.13 40.12
CA LEU A 492 -6.47 -12.97 40.67
C LEU A 492 -5.39 -13.31 39.63
N VAL A 493 -5.65 -14.30 38.80
CA VAL A 493 -4.75 -14.72 37.69
C VAL A 493 -4.78 -13.68 36.56
N LYS A 494 -5.94 -13.16 36.21
CA LYS A 494 -6.09 -12.10 35.21
C LYS A 494 -5.47 -10.78 35.69
N LYS A 495 -5.64 -10.39 36.95
CA LYS A 495 -4.96 -9.25 37.58
C LYS A 495 -3.44 -9.40 37.64
N GLN A 496 -2.94 -10.59 37.93
CA GLN A 496 -1.50 -10.86 37.94
C GLN A 496 -0.90 -10.79 36.54
N ARG A 497 -1.58 -11.31 35.50
CA ARG A 497 -1.15 -11.21 34.09
C ARG A 497 -1.20 -9.77 33.60
N ALA A 498 -2.22 -8.99 33.93
CA ALA A 498 -2.33 -7.58 33.58
C ALA A 498 -1.26 -6.72 34.28
N ARG A 499 -0.97 -6.99 35.60
CA ARG A 499 0.13 -6.34 36.35
C ARG A 499 1.52 -6.71 35.78
N ALA A 500 1.74 -7.96 35.41
CA ALA A 500 2.98 -8.40 34.77
C ALA A 500 3.20 -7.69 33.41
N LYS A 501 2.12 -7.53 32.65
CA LYS A 501 2.13 -6.82 31.36
C LYS A 501 2.39 -5.31 31.55
N LEU A 502 1.77 -4.68 32.56
CA LEU A 502 1.97 -3.28 32.91
C LEU A 502 3.41 -3.00 33.42
N ASN A 503 3.96 -3.92 34.20
CA ASN A 503 5.34 -3.82 34.71
C ASN A 503 6.39 -4.05 33.62
N LYS A 504 6.08 -4.89 32.61
CA LYS A 504 6.92 -5.06 31.42
C LYS A 504 6.92 -3.81 30.55
N LEU A 505 5.78 -3.14 30.43
CA LEU A 505 5.64 -1.84 29.73
C LEU A 505 6.35 -0.70 30.47
N LYS A 506 6.36 -0.71 31.82
CA LYS A 506 7.12 0.27 32.64
C LYS A 506 8.64 0.09 32.54
N LYS A 507 9.14 -1.16 32.40
CA LYS A 507 10.56 -1.43 32.18
C LYS A 507 11.09 -1.08 30.79
N ILE A 508 10.22 -0.84 29.83
CA ILE A 508 10.58 -0.36 28.50
C ILE A 508 10.61 1.19 28.45
N LYS A 509 10.11 1.86 29.52
CA LYS A 509 10.08 3.32 29.66
C LYS A 509 11.20 3.91 30.54
N GLY A 510 12.01 3.09 31.13
CA GLY A 510 13.28 3.45 31.81
C GLY A 510 14.44 2.87 31.01
#